data_a8b05621a0365cd6918b4b8187fda2ae
#
_entry.id   a8b05621a0365cd6918b4b8187fda2ae
#
_cell.length_a   1.000
_cell.length_b   1.000
_cell.length_c   1.000
_cell.angle_alpha   90.00
_cell.angle_beta   90.00
_cell.angle_gamma   90.00
#
_symmetry.space_group_name_H-M   'P 1'
#
loop_
_entity.id
_entity.type
_entity.pdbx_description
1 polymer ?
#
loop_
_entity_poly.entity_id
_entity_poly.type
_entity_poly.pdbx_seq_one_letter_code
_entity_poly.pdbx_strand_id
1 'polypeptide(L)'
;MKAPLFLAAVLALAACGGSDTASRLPDVRLPTLGGPQGPSLAACATEKCLTVIVAPWCSVCHTVTPDIVRLRRFLDKAGISSRVVVGLAEIGPIKEFAALYGSDALLDDQGVIKARGVPQFIVTNRAGDVIKRVGGFPRGASSAEELAAYFDLP
;
A
#
# COMPACT_ATOMS: atom_id res chain seq x y z
N MET A 1 9.53 -13.20 -72.32
CA MET A 1 8.38 -12.93 -71.44
C MET A 1 8.93 -12.91 -70.00
N LYS A 2 8.95 -11.74 -69.38
CA LYS A 2 9.53 -11.52 -68.04
C LYS A 2 8.36 -11.47 -67.05
N ALA A 3 8.31 -12.39 -66.07
CA ALA A 3 7.38 -12.35 -64.99
C ALA A 3 7.90 -11.45 -63.87
N PRO A 4 7.07 -10.54 -63.29
CA PRO A 4 7.47 -9.75 -62.13
C PRO A 4 7.24 -10.52 -60.83
N LEU A 5 8.30 -10.59 -60.01
CA LEU A 5 8.26 -11.09 -58.65
C LEU A 5 7.55 -10.04 -57.78
N PHE A 6 6.35 -10.35 -57.27
CA PHE A 6 5.72 -9.53 -56.21
C PHE A 6 6.29 -9.88 -54.84
N LEU A 7 7.06 -8.95 -54.33
CA LEU A 7 7.60 -9.01 -52.95
C LEU A 7 6.47 -8.55 -52.02
N ALA A 8 5.82 -9.48 -51.31
CA ALA A 8 4.85 -9.18 -50.28
C ALA A 8 5.58 -8.75 -49.02
N ALA A 9 5.59 -7.45 -48.74
CA ALA A 9 6.06 -6.91 -47.47
C ALA A 9 5.01 -7.21 -46.37
N VAL A 10 5.31 -8.14 -45.48
CA VAL A 10 4.52 -8.39 -44.27
C VAL A 10 4.89 -7.30 -43.26
N LEU A 11 4.00 -6.31 -43.08
CA LEU A 11 4.06 -5.39 -41.97
C LEU A 11 3.68 -6.15 -40.69
N ALA A 12 4.68 -6.47 -39.89
CA ALA A 12 4.44 -6.89 -38.51
C ALA A 12 3.99 -5.67 -37.70
N LEU A 13 2.68 -5.55 -37.43
CA LEU A 13 2.19 -4.64 -36.40
C LEU A 13 2.68 -5.18 -35.05
N ALA A 14 3.72 -4.55 -34.52
CA ALA A 14 4.06 -4.68 -33.11
C ALA A 14 2.92 -4.04 -32.31
N ALA A 15 2.00 -4.88 -31.81
CA ALA A 15 1.06 -4.48 -30.80
C ALA A 15 1.88 -4.08 -29.55
N CYS A 16 2.06 -2.78 -29.33
CA CYS A 16 2.43 -2.25 -28.03
C CYS A 16 1.27 -2.55 -27.08
N GLY A 17 1.26 -3.77 -26.54
CA GLY A 17 0.49 -4.09 -25.36
C GLY A 17 1.02 -3.20 -24.26
N GLY A 18 0.27 -2.13 -23.90
CA GLY A 18 0.51 -1.39 -22.68
C GLY A 18 0.39 -2.38 -21.55
N SER A 19 1.52 -2.84 -21.04
CA SER A 19 1.57 -3.49 -19.74
C SER A 19 1.09 -2.44 -18.76
N ASP A 20 -0.12 -2.61 -18.21
CA ASP A 20 -0.49 -2.02 -16.94
C ASP A 20 0.57 -2.53 -15.96
N THR A 21 1.64 -1.75 -15.82
CA THR A 21 2.65 -1.99 -14.81
C THR A 21 1.92 -1.85 -13.49
N ALA A 22 1.56 -2.98 -12.89
CA ALA A 22 1.01 -3.03 -11.56
C ALA A 22 1.88 -2.10 -10.69
N SER A 23 1.29 -1.04 -10.16
CA SER A 23 2.06 -0.07 -9.41
C SER A 23 2.62 -0.77 -8.17
N ARG A 24 3.91 -0.61 -7.90
CA ARG A 24 4.57 -1.16 -6.72
C ARG A 24 4.78 -0.08 -5.69
N LEU A 25 4.82 -0.46 -4.43
CA LEU A 25 5.36 0.42 -3.40
C LEU A 25 6.88 0.55 -3.60
N PRO A 26 7.47 1.70 -3.21
CA PRO A 26 8.90 1.92 -3.37
C PRO A 26 9.71 0.91 -2.53
N ASP A 27 10.84 0.44 -3.07
CA ASP A 27 11.77 -0.42 -2.33
C ASP A 27 12.64 0.41 -1.39
N VAL A 28 12.03 0.89 -0.32
CA VAL A 28 12.67 1.68 0.73
C VAL A 28 12.31 1.14 2.11
N ARG A 29 13.18 1.37 3.07
CA ARG A 29 12.97 1.07 4.47
C ARG A 29 12.80 2.38 5.22
N LEU A 30 11.72 2.51 5.96
CA LEU A 30 11.46 3.64 6.83
C LEU A 30 11.84 3.28 8.27
N PRO A 31 12.30 4.26 9.07
CA PRO A 31 12.51 4.02 10.49
C PRO A 31 11.17 3.72 11.17
N THR A 32 11.20 2.86 12.19
CA THR A 32 10.05 2.65 13.06
C THR A 32 10.04 3.66 14.19
N LEU A 33 8.90 3.85 14.84
CA LEU A 33 8.80 4.65 16.06
C LEU A 33 9.70 4.08 17.18
N GLY A 34 9.91 2.77 17.23
CA GLY A 34 10.78 2.09 18.18
C GLY A 34 12.28 2.22 17.87
N GLY A 35 12.65 2.80 16.73
CA GLY A 35 14.02 3.12 16.35
C GLY A 35 14.66 2.29 15.23
N PRO A 36 14.49 0.94 15.16
CA PRO A 36 15.11 0.17 14.09
C PRO A 36 14.42 0.43 12.75
N GLN A 37 15.14 0.12 11.67
CA GLN A 37 14.57 0.15 10.32
C GLN A 37 13.48 -0.92 10.16
N GLY A 38 12.35 -0.51 9.62
CA GLY A 38 11.27 -1.43 9.26
C GLY A 38 11.61 -2.27 8.03
N PRO A 39 10.72 -3.19 7.65
CA PRO A 39 10.85 -3.93 6.39
C PRO A 39 10.75 -2.98 5.19
N SER A 40 11.29 -3.40 4.03
CA SER A 40 11.06 -2.66 2.78
C SER A 40 9.56 -2.53 2.50
N LEU A 41 9.13 -1.36 2.04
CA LEU A 41 7.72 -1.14 1.66
C LEU A 41 7.29 -2.00 0.48
N ALA A 42 8.22 -2.35 -0.42
CA ALA A 42 7.96 -3.28 -1.52
C ALA A 42 7.86 -4.74 -1.07
N ALA A 43 8.35 -5.08 0.13
CA ALA A 43 8.31 -6.46 0.63
C ALA A 43 6.94 -6.81 1.20
N CYS A 44 6.48 -8.02 0.88
CA CYS A 44 5.31 -8.63 1.48
C CYS A 44 5.67 -10.04 1.97
N ALA A 45 5.67 -10.25 3.28
CA ALA A 45 6.09 -11.50 3.91
C ALA A 45 5.04 -12.61 3.78
N THR A 46 3.79 -12.25 3.51
CA THR A 46 2.65 -13.17 3.40
C THR A 46 2.12 -13.17 1.96
N GLU A 47 1.08 -13.92 1.67
CA GLU A 47 0.46 -13.94 0.34
C GLU A 47 -0.08 -12.56 -0.06
N LYS A 48 -0.69 -11.89 0.91
CA LYS A 48 -1.13 -10.50 0.80
C LYS A 48 -0.65 -9.71 2.00
N CYS A 49 -0.36 -8.42 1.81
CA CYS A 49 0.04 -7.51 2.87
C CYS A 49 -0.79 -6.23 2.80
N LEU A 50 -1.12 -5.67 3.96
CA LEU A 50 -1.81 -4.40 4.07
C LEU A 50 -0.82 -3.30 4.48
N THR A 51 -0.78 -2.20 3.72
CA THR A 51 -0.11 -0.96 4.11
C THR A 51 -1.16 0.13 4.26
N VAL A 52 -1.22 0.75 5.43
CA VAL A 52 -2.11 1.88 5.71
C VAL A 52 -1.28 3.15 5.82
N ILE A 53 -1.63 4.19 5.07
CA ILE A 53 -0.98 5.50 5.11
C ILE A 53 -1.90 6.48 5.81
N VAL A 54 -1.39 7.16 6.81
CA VAL A 54 -2.12 8.14 7.62
C VAL A 54 -1.29 9.40 7.83
N ALA A 55 -1.94 10.50 8.21
CA ALA A 55 -1.26 11.76 8.51
C ALA A 55 -1.79 12.39 9.80
N PRO A 56 -0.92 13.09 10.58
CA PRO A 56 -1.30 13.72 11.84
C PRO A 56 -2.38 14.80 11.71
N TRP A 57 -2.42 15.51 10.58
CA TRP A 57 -3.40 16.57 10.30
C TRP A 57 -4.75 16.06 9.80
N CYS A 58 -4.87 14.77 9.52
CA CYS A 58 -6.05 14.15 8.91
C CYS A 58 -7.09 13.81 9.99
N SER A 59 -8.18 14.57 10.08
CA SER A 59 -9.25 14.34 11.08
C SER A 59 -9.91 12.97 10.94
N VAL A 60 -10.13 12.50 9.72
CA VAL A 60 -10.66 11.15 9.46
C VAL A 60 -9.69 10.09 10.00
N CYS A 61 -8.37 10.27 9.79
CA CYS A 61 -7.37 9.35 10.30
C CYS A 61 -7.44 9.22 11.83
N HIS A 62 -7.61 10.33 12.55
CA HIS A 62 -7.82 10.31 14.00
C HIS A 62 -9.07 9.53 14.40
N THR A 63 -10.18 9.78 13.72
CA THR A 63 -11.46 9.11 13.99
C THR A 63 -11.38 7.61 13.80
N VAL A 64 -10.71 7.14 12.74
CA VAL A 64 -10.64 5.72 12.37
C VAL A 64 -9.43 4.98 12.94
N THR A 65 -8.57 5.66 13.71
CA THR A 65 -7.41 5.03 14.36
C THR A 65 -7.76 3.75 15.14
N PRO A 66 -8.82 3.73 15.99
CA PRO A 66 -9.18 2.52 16.73
C PRO A 66 -9.55 1.35 15.79
N ASP A 67 -10.20 1.63 14.67
CA ASP A 67 -10.59 0.62 13.69
C ASP A 67 -9.37 0.04 12.96
N ILE A 68 -8.43 0.91 12.57
CA ILE A 68 -7.16 0.47 11.95
C ILE A 68 -6.37 -0.41 12.92
N VAL A 69 -6.30 -0.03 14.20
CA VAL A 69 -5.60 -0.82 15.23
C VAL A 69 -6.28 -2.18 15.42
N ARG A 70 -7.64 -2.22 15.45
CA ARG A 70 -8.38 -3.48 15.55
C ARG A 70 -8.15 -4.37 14.32
N LEU A 71 -8.21 -3.80 13.12
CA LEU A 71 -7.93 -4.51 11.88
C LEU A 71 -6.53 -5.13 11.89
N ARG A 72 -5.52 -4.37 12.27
CA ARG A 72 -4.13 -4.87 12.34
C ARG A 72 -3.99 -6.02 13.31
N ARG A 73 -4.60 -5.94 14.50
CA ARG A 73 -4.59 -7.04 15.47
C ARG A 73 -5.29 -8.29 14.95
N PHE A 74 -6.38 -8.12 14.21
CA PHE A 74 -7.09 -9.22 13.55
C PHE A 74 -6.19 -9.90 12.51
N LEU A 75 -5.57 -9.11 11.63
CA LEU A 75 -4.66 -9.60 10.59
C LEU A 75 -3.43 -10.31 11.19
N ASP A 76 -2.84 -9.76 12.25
CA ASP A 76 -1.72 -10.36 12.96
C ASP A 76 -2.07 -11.75 13.50
N LYS A 77 -3.23 -11.91 14.15
CA LYS A 77 -3.74 -13.21 14.60
C LYS A 77 -4.00 -14.19 13.46
N ALA A 78 -4.36 -13.69 12.28
CA ALA A 78 -4.54 -14.49 11.07
C ALA A 78 -3.21 -14.76 10.33
N GLY A 79 -2.07 -14.29 10.84
CA GLY A 79 -0.77 -14.45 10.22
C GLY A 79 -0.58 -13.61 8.96
N ILE A 80 -1.31 -12.49 8.83
CA ILE A 80 -1.25 -11.60 7.67
C ILE A 80 -0.45 -10.36 8.02
N SER A 81 0.57 -10.07 7.23
CA SER A 81 1.43 -8.90 7.44
C SER A 81 0.68 -7.59 7.20
N SER A 82 0.72 -6.70 8.19
CA SER A 82 0.17 -5.35 8.07
C SER A 82 1.12 -4.32 8.66
N ARG A 83 1.09 -3.09 8.12
CA ARG A 83 1.91 -1.97 8.59
C ARG A 83 1.15 -0.66 8.46
N VAL A 84 1.49 0.29 9.33
CA VAL A 84 1.03 1.68 9.23
C VAL A 84 2.23 2.55 8.91
N VAL A 85 2.07 3.44 7.95
CA VAL A 85 3.02 4.51 7.63
C VAL A 85 2.39 5.83 8.03
N VAL A 86 3.06 6.55 8.91
CA VAL A 86 2.68 7.90 9.32
C VAL A 86 3.59 8.89 8.62
N GLY A 87 3.00 9.76 7.81
CA GLY A 87 3.76 10.70 6.99
C GLY A 87 3.02 12.00 6.71
N LEU A 88 3.47 12.71 5.68
CA LEU A 88 2.87 13.95 5.17
C LEU A 88 2.83 15.09 6.21
N ALA A 89 3.79 15.11 7.13
CA ALA A 89 3.97 16.12 8.16
C ALA A 89 5.42 16.17 8.62
N GLU A 90 5.74 17.08 9.52
CA GLU A 90 7.04 17.12 10.20
C GLU A 90 7.19 15.97 11.20
N ILE A 91 8.44 15.62 11.53
CA ILE A 91 8.79 14.44 12.33
C ILE A 91 8.17 14.45 13.74
N GLY A 92 8.02 15.61 14.37
CA GLY A 92 7.42 15.73 15.70
C GLY A 92 5.97 15.21 15.72
N PRO A 93 5.04 15.84 14.98
CA PRO A 93 3.66 15.37 14.84
C PRO A 93 3.56 13.93 14.32
N ILE A 94 4.46 13.50 13.42
CA ILE A 94 4.50 12.11 12.94
C ILE A 94 4.74 11.15 14.10
N LYS A 95 5.72 11.39 14.96
CA LYS A 95 6.03 10.53 16.10
C LYS A 95 4.88 10.46 17.11
N GLU A 96 4.28 11.61 17.42
CA GLU A 96 3.13 11.67 18.33
C GLU A 96 1.95 10.84 17.82
N PHE A 97 1.63 10.99 16.54
CA PHE A 97 0.52 10.25 15.93
C PHE A 97 0.85 8.77 15.75
N ALA A 98 2.09 8.43 15.41
CA ALA A 98 2.56 7.05 15.26
C ALA A 98 2.44 6.25 16.56
N ALA A 99 2.56 6.89 17.73
CA ALA A 99 2.42 6.24 19.03
C ALA A 99 1.05 5.56 19.22
N LEU A 100 0.01 6.02 18.53
CA LEU A 100 -1.31 5.42 18.56
C LEU A 100 -1.37 4.04 17.87
N TYR A 101 -0.40 3.74 17.01
CA TYR A 101 -0.35 2.50 16.21
C TYR A 101 0.66 1.47 16.74
N GLY A 102 1.56 1.89 17.64
CA GLY A 102 2.57 1.03 18.24
C GLY A 102 4.00 1.35 17.78
N SER A 103 4.97 0.69 18.41
CA SER A 103 6.40 0.94 18.17
C SER A 103 6.88 0.54 16.79
N ASP A 104 6.15 -0.31 16.09
CA ASP A 104 6.40 -0.77 14.72
C ASP A 104 5.83 0.14 13.63
N ALA A 105 5.13 1.23 14.01
CA ALA A 105 4.66 2.23 13.07
C ALA A 105 5.85 2.87 12.32
N LEU A 106 5.73 2.95 11.00
CA LEU A 106 6.77 3.47 10.10
C LEU A 106 6.63 4.99 9.98
N LEU A 107 7.76 5.69 10.01
CA LEU A 107 7.81 7.15 9.97
C LEU A 107 8.31 7.62 8.60
N ASP A 108 7.48 8.36 7.86
CA ASP A 108 7.80 8.92 6.54
C ASP A 108 7.87 10.45 6.60
N ASP A 109 8.90 10.98 7.25
CA ASP A 109 9.17 12.42 7.33
C ASP A 109 9.76 13.00 6.03
N GLN A 110 10.31 12.14 5.17
CA GLN A 110 10.87 12.53 3.87
C GLN A 110 9.83 12.52 2.75
N GLY A 111 8.59 12.09 3.01
CA GLY A 111 7.55 12.02 2.00
C GLY A 111 7.87 11.06 0.86
N VAL A 112 8.47 9.93 1.18
CA VAL A 112 8.83 8.88 0.20
C VAL A 112 7.57 8.29 -0.43
N ILE A 113 6.50 8.12 0.39
CA ILE A 113 5.23 7.62 -0.12
C ILE A 113 4.40 8.79 -0.65
N LYS A 114 4.03 8.69 -1.92
CA LYS A 114 3.12 9.66 -2.56
C LYS A 114 1.69 9.18 -2.40
N ALA A 115 1.02 9.60 -1.32
CA ALA A 115 -0.41 9.35 -1.14
C ALA A 115 -1.23 10.47 -1.80
N ARG A 116 -2.29 10.09 -2.54
CA ARG A 116 -3.23 11.04 -3.15
C ARG A 116 -4.31 11.52 -2.18
N GLY A 117 -4.33 10.98 -0.97
CA GLY A 117 -5.26 11.28 0.11
C GLY A 117 -5.06 10.30 1.25
N VAL A 118 -5.51 10.66 2.44
CA VAL A 118 -5.38 9.85 3.64
C VAL A 118 -6.71 9.81 4.41
N PRO A 119 -7.02 8.71 5.12
CA PRO A 119 -6.25 7.46 5.14
C PRO A 119 -6.23 6.78 3.77
N GLN A 120 -5.15 6.09 3.44
CA GLN A 120 -5.07 5.28 2.23
C GLN A 120 -4.68 3.85 2.60
N PHE A 121 -5.40 2.90 2.04
CA PHE A 121 -5.18 1.47 2.24
C PHE A 121 -4.64 0.87 0.94
N ILE A 122 -3.55 0.12 1.03
CA ILE A 122 -2.89 -0.50 -0.11
C ILE A 122 -2.69 -1.97 0.22
N VAL A 123 -3.25 -2.84 -0.61
CA VAL A 123 -3.00 -4.28 -0.55
C VAL A 123 -2.00 -4.65 -1.63
N THR A 124 -0.95 -5.34 -1.23
CA THR A 124 0.05 -5.90 -2.14
C THR A 124 0.02 -7.42 -2.10
N ASN A 125 0.41 -8.04 -3.23
CA ASN A 125 0.67 -9.48 -3.27
C ASN A 125 2.09 -9.79 -2.75
N ARG A 126 2.44 -11.08 -2.68
CA ARG A 126 3.77 -11.53 -2.25
C ARG A 126 4.91 -11.00 -3.15
N ALA A 127 4.64 -10.73 -4.42
CA ALA A 127 5.62 -10.14 -5.33
C ALA A 127 5.81 -8.63 -5.10
N GLY A 128 4.99 -8.00 -4.23
CA GLY A 128 5.02 -6.56 -3.93
C GLY A 128 4.21 -5.71 -4.90
N ASP A 129 3.44 -6.33 -5.80
CA ASP A 129 2.58 -5.59 -6.72
C ASP A 129 1.32 -5.12 -5.98
N VAL A 130 0.92 -3.89 -6.23
CA VAL A 130 -0.32 -3.33 -5.67
C VAL A 130 -1.51 -3.95 -6.38
N ILE A 131 -2.31 -4.72 -5.65
CA ILE A 131 -3.52 -5.39 -6.16
C ILE A 131 -4.81 -4.66 -5.79
N LYS A 132 -4.77 -3.82 -4.75
CA LYS A 132 -5.90 -2.99 -4.35
C LYS A 132 -5.41 -1.69 -3.71
N ARG A 133 -6.07 -0.59 -4.03
CA ARG A 133 -5.82 0.72 -3.42
C ARG A 133 -7.13 1.41 -3.12
N VAL A 134 -7.33 1.82 -1.88
CA VAL A 134 -8.55 2.48 -1.42
C VAL A 134 -8.18 3.76 -0.69
N GLY A 135 -8.73 4.88 -1.10
CA GLY A 135 -8.65 6.17 -0.40
C GLY A 135 -9.87 6.38 0.50
N GLY A 136 -9.63 6.92 1.69
CA GLY A 136 -10.68 7.07 2.71
C GLY A 136 -10.93 5.78 3.47
N PHE A 137 -11.82 5.85 4.47
CA PHE A 137 -12.21 4.68 5.26
C PHE A 137 -13.46 4.03 4.67
N PRO A 138 -13.52 2.68 4.56
CA PRO A 138 -14.68 1.98 4.01
C PRO A 138 -15.95 2.28 4.81
N ARG A 139 -17.01 2.69 4.13
CA ARG A 139 -18.31 2.92 4.77
C ARG A 139 -19.04 1.60 5.00
N GLY A 140 -19.67 1.47 6.17
CA GLY A 140 -20.50 0.31 6.49
C GLY A 140 -19.75 -0.89 7.07
N ALA A 141 -18.43 -0.90 7.09
CA ALA A 141 -17.66 -1.90 7.82
C ALA A 141 -17.59 -1.51 9.30
N SER A 142 -18.13 -2.37 10.16
CA SER A 142 -18.24 -2.13 11.61
C SER A 142 -17.33 -3.04 12.44
N SER A 143 -16.78 -4.09 11.84
CA SER A 143 -15.88 -5.03 12.49
C SER A 143 -14.53 -5.16 11.75
N ALA A 144 -13.54 -5.75 12.43
CA ALA A 144 -12.24 -6.01 11.81
C ALA A 144 -12.34 -7.04 10.67
N GLU A 145 -13.22 -8.02 10.82
CA GLU A 145 -13.51 -9.06 9.83
C GLU A 145 -14.12 -8.45 8.58
N GLU A 146 -15.11 -7.56 8.73
CA GLU A 146 -15.73 -6.87 7.60
C GLU A 146 -14.73 -5.96 6.86
N LEU A 147 -13.84 -5.28 7.61
CA LEU A 147 -12.75 -4.52 7.02
C LEU A 147 -11.76 -5.40 6.26
N ALA A 148 -11.36 -6.54 6.85
CA ALA A 148 -10.48 -7.50 6.19
C ALA A 148 -11.11 -8.01 4.89
N ALA A 149 -12.37 -8.43 4.94
CA ALA A 149 -13.13 -8.88 3.78
C ALA A 149 -13.25 -7.78 2.70
N TYR A 150 -13.48 -6.52 3.10
CA TYR A 150 -13.51 -5.39 2.16
C TYR A 150 -12.20 -5.23 1.38
N PHE A 151 -11.08 -5.53 2.02
CA PHE A 151 -9.75 -5.47 1.40
C PHE A 151 -9.33 -6.80 0.73
N ASP A 152 -10.23 -7.77 0.60
CA ASP A 152 -9.96 -9.12 0.07
C ASP A 152 -8.81 -9.82 0.85
N LEU A 153 -8.72 -9.55 2.14
CA LEU A 153 -7.82 -10.21 3.09
C LEU A 153 -8.57 -11.34 3.77
N PRO A 154 -7.90 -12.49 4.04
CA PRO A 154 -8.52 -13.62 4.70
C PRO A 154 -8.97 -13.32 6.13
#